data_d9f172037f8e6f0b7d030d6e83c505c4
#
_entry.id   d9f172037f8e6f0b7d030d6e83c505c4
#
_cell.length_a   1.000
_cell.length_b   1.000
_cell.length_c   1.000
_cell.angle_alpha   90.00
_cell.angle_beta   90.00
_cell.angle_gamma   90.00
#
_symmetry.space_group_name_H-M   'P 1'
#
loop_
_entity.id
_entity.type
_entity.pdbx_description
1 polymer ?
#
loop_
_entity_poly.entity_id
_entity_poly.type
_entity_poly.pdbx_seq_one_letter_code
_entity_poly.pdbx_strand_id
1 'polypeptide(L)'
;MKTMIFVGSANRNGHTMALVNELCTHLQGSIEIINVFDYLDVKPCIDCGYCHKNPGCIYHDAFADILERSFAADCFVVASPMWFGNVSGPMMAFFSRLQTITSGHIYRKDMQHKFDKAGVFLMCGEEKWHSMAKTMETTAEFIFNHLDALILDTVYAQAVD
;
A
#
# COMPACT_ATOMS: atom_id res chain seq x y z
N MET A 1 -1.90 -3.91 19.18
CA MET A 1 -1.52 -3.28 17.89
C MET A 1 -2.14 -4.07 16.76
N LYS A 2 -2.78 -3.40 15.81
CA LYS A 2 -3.30 -4.01 14.57
C LYS A 2 -2.41 -3.61 13.40
N THR A 3 -1.79 -4.60 12.75
CA THR A 3 -0.94 -4.36 11.57
C THR A 3 -1.65 -4.84 10.31
N MET A 4 -1.73 -3.99 9.29
CA MET A 4 -2.18 -4.37 7.95
C MET A 4 -0.99 -4.44 7.00
N ILE A 5 -0.83 -5.57 6.31
CA ILE A 5 0.27 -5.83 5.39
C ILE A 5 -0.28 -5.96 3.98
N PHE A 6 0.06 -5.03 3.09
CA PHE A 6 -0.28 -5.08 1.68
C PHE A 6 0.87 -5.72 0.90
N VAL A 7 0.57 -6.79 0.17
CA VAL A 7 1.56 -7.56 -0.59
C VAL A 7 1.29 -7.45 -2.08
N GLY A 8 2.26 -6.95 -2.84
CA GLY A 8 2.21 -6.79 -4.30
C GLY A 8 2.90 -7.90 -5.06
N SER A 9 2.87 -9.15 -4.59
CA SER A 9 3.53 -10.28 -5.25
C SER A 9 2.55 -11.42 -5.52
N ALA A 10 2.53 -11.90 -6.79
CA ALA A 10 1.78 -13.10 -7.16
C ALA A 10 2.44 -14.37 -6.61
N ASN A 11 3.77 -14.36 -6.47
CA ASN A 11 4.52 -15.53 -5.99
C ASN A 11 4.45 -15.61 -4.46
N ARG A 12 3.67 -16.58 -3.96
CA ARG A 12 3.48 -16.82 -2.52
C ARG A 12 4.70 -17.39 -1.80
N ASN A 13 5.66 -17.92 -2.55
CA ASN A 13 6.89 -18.50 -2.05
C ASN A 13 8.13 -17.71 -2.49
N GLY A 14 7.94 -16.49 -3.02
CA GLY A 14 9.01 -15.63 -3.49
C GLY A 14 9.63 -14.77 -2.38
N HIS A 15 10.68 -14.05 -2.75
CA HIS A 15 11.47 -13.22 -1.83
C HIS A 15 10.64 -12.16 -1.09
N THR A 16 9.67 -11.52 -1.76
CA THR A 16 8.76 -10.55 -1.12
C THR A 16 7.98 -11.19 0.02
N MET A 17 7.46 -12.40 -0.19
CA MET A 17 6.74 -13.13 0.86
C MET A 17 7.67 -13.62 1.97
N ALA A 18 8.91 -13.98 1.64
CA ALA A 18 9.91 -14.34 2.65
C ALA A 18 10.18 -13.18 3.61
N LEU A 19 10.35 -11.94 3.07
CA LEU A 19 10.49 -10.73 3.90
C LEU A 19 9.26 -10.49 4.79
N VAL A 20 8.07 -10.63 4.23
CA VAL A 20 6.81 -10.46 4.97
C VAL A 20 6.70 -11.51 6.09
N ASN A 21 6.98 -12.77 5.78
CA ASN A 21 6.91 -13.86 6.76
C ASN A 21 7.91 -13.64 7.90
N GLU A 22 9.15 -13.22 7.58
CA GLU A 22 10.15 -12.91 8.61
C GLU A 22 9.68 -11.76 9.50
N LEU A 23 9.20 -10.66 8.90
CA LEU A 23 8.66 -9.54 9.68
C LEU A 23 7.52 -9.98 10.60
N CYS A 24 6.62 -10.85 10.12
CA CYS A 24 5.49 -11.32 10.92
C CYS A 24 5.93 -12.06 12.20
N THR A 25 7.11 -12.69 12.21
CA THR A 25 7.63 -13.37 13.42
C THR A 25 7.98 -12.41 14.55
N HIS A 26 8.20 -11.15 14.23
CA HIS A 26 8.59 -10.10 15.18
C HIS A 26 7.44 -9.16 15.55
N LEU A 27 6.32 -9.21 14.83
CA LEU A 27 5.16 -8.36 15.11
C LEU A 27 4.33 -8.91 16.26
N GLN A 28 3.78 -8.00 17.07
CA GLN A 28 2.87 -8.34 18.15
C GLN A 28 1.47 -7.81 17.86
N GLY A 29 0.46 -8.57 18.30
CA GLY A 29 -0.94 -8.22 18.12
C GLY A 29 -1.59 -8.91 16.92
N SER A 30 -2.60 -8.30 16.34
CA SER A 30 -3.30 -8.85 15.17
C SER A 30 -2.65 -8.42 13.88
N ILE A 31 -2.49 -9.37 12.95
CA ILE A 31 -1.91 -9.13 11.62
C ILE A 31 -2.96 -9.51 10.58
N GLU A 32 -3.22 -8.60 9.65
CA GLU A 32 -4.07 -8.83 8.48
C GLU A 32 -3.21 -8.69 7.22
N ILE A 33 -3.08 -9.77 6.43
CA ILE A 33 -2.31 -9.77 5.17
C ILE A 33 -3.29 -9.68 4.01
N ILE A 34 -3.10 -8.66 3.16
CA ILE A 34 -3.88 -8.40 1.97
C ILE A 34 -2.94 -8.49 0.77
N ASN A 35 -3.03 -9.59 0.03
CA ASN A 35 -2.30 -9.69 -1.22
C ASN A 35 -3.16 -9.13 -2.35
N VAL A 36 -2.70 -8.07 -2.98
CA VAL A 36 -3.47 -7.38 -4.03
C VAL A 36 -3.75 -8.24 -5.26
N PHE A 37 -3.01 -9.35 -5.43
CA PHE A 37 -3.29 -10.33 -6.49
C PHE A 37 -4.53 -11.20 -6.22
N ASP A 38 -5.07 -11.19 -4.99
CA ASP A 38 -6.36 -11.82 -4.68
C ASP A 38 -7.54 -10.92 -5.05
N TYR A 39 -7.28 -9.68 -5.45
CA TYR A 39 -8.25 -8.62 -5.71
C TYR A 39 -8.03 -7.98 -7.09
N LEU A 40 -7.68 -8.79 -8.10
CA LEU A 40 -7.44 -8.30 -9.47
C LEU A 40 -8.70 -7.76 -10.16
N ASP A 41 -9.88 -8.03 -9.61
CA ASP A 41 -11.16 -7.45 -10.01
C ASP A 41 -11.38 -6.02 -9.47
N VAL A 42 -10.59 -5.57 -8.50
CA VAL A 42 -10.58 -4.19 -8.04
C VAL A 42 -10.09 -3.29 -9.17
N LYS A 43 -11.00 -2.47 -9.69
CA LYS A 43 -10.70 -1.55 -10.79
C LYS A 43 -9.84 -0.38 -10.31
N PRO A 44 -8.85 0.06 -11.09
CA PRO A 44 -8.10 1.27 -10.77
C PRO A 44 -8.99 2.52 -10.79
N CYS A 45 -8.50 3.60 -10.22
CA CYS A 45 -9.16 4.91 -10.31
C CYS A 45 -9.24 5.35 -11.79
N ILE A 46 -10.40 5.83 -12.21
CA ILE A 46 -10.66 6.34 -13.55
C ILE A 46 -10.93 7.86 -13.56
N ASP A 47 -10.62 8.53 -12.47
CA ASP A 47 -10.83 9.99 -12.32
C ASP A 47 -12.24 10.46 -12.66
N CYS A 48 -13.26 9.70 -12.25
CA CYS A 48 -14.65 10.01 -12.55
C CYS A 48 -15.23 11.19 -11.74
N GLY A 49 -14.49 11.74 -10.78
CA GLY A 49 -14.93 12.86 -9.93
C GLY A 49 -16.02 12.54 -8.91
N TYR A 50 -16.51 11.30 -8.82
CA TYR A 50 -17.54 10.91 -7.86
C TYR A 50 -17.16 11.27 -6.42
N CYS A 51 -15.93 10.91 -6.01
CA CYS A 51 -15.40 11.14 -4.66
C CYS A 51 -15.15 12.63 -4.33
N HIS A 52 -15.20 13.54 -5.31
CA HIS A 52 -15.13 14.98 -5.04
C HIS A 52 -16.38 15.49 -4.29
N LYS A 53 -17.51 14.82 -4.46
CA LYS A 53 -18.81 15.23 -3.90
C LYS A 53 -19.38 14.24 -2.89
N ASN A 54 -18.93 12.98 -2.96
CA ASN A 54 -19.47 11.89 -2.15
C ASN A 54 -18.34 11.19 -1.39
N PRO A 55 -18.52 10.81 -0.11
CA PRO A 55 -17.57 9.94 0.59
C PRO A 55 -17.43 8.60 -0.12
N GLY A 56 -16.19 8.08 -0.16
CA GLY A 56 -15.89 6.80 -0.79
C GLY A 56 -15.74 6.89 -2.32
N CYS A 57 -15.80 5.75 -2.97
CA CYS A 57 -15.65 5.58 -4.41
C CYS A 57 -16.96 5.15 -5.06
N ILE A 58 -17.11 5.43 -6.36
CA ILE A 58 -18.25 4.93 -7.14
C ILE A 58 -18.27 3.40 -7.26
N TYR A 59 -17.11 2.76 -7.18
CA TYR A 59 -17.01 1.31 -7.18
C TYR A 59 -17.26 0.75 -5.78
N HIS A 60 -18.21 -0.18 -5.68
CA HIS A 60 -18.51 -0.95 -4.46
C HIS A 60 -17.89 -2.34 -4.59
N ASP A 61 -16.59 -2.41 -4.37
CA ASP A 61 -15.78 -3.61 -4.49
C ASP A 61 -14.96 -3.84 -3.20
N ALA A 62 -14.15 -4.89 -3.16
CA ALA A 62 -13.35 -5.25 -1.99
C ALA A 62 -12.43 -4.13 -1.49
N PHE A 63 -12.04 -3.17 -2.35
CA PHE A 63 -11.23 -2.02 -1.94
C PHE A 63 -11.95 -1.17 -0.88
N ALA A 64 -13.27 -0.96 -1.01
CA ALA A 64 -14.02 -0.13 -0.07
C ALA A 64 -13.98 -0.74 1.33
N ASP A 65 -14.22 -2.03 1.46
CA ASP A 65 -14.19 -2.76 2.74
C ASP A 65 -12.78 -2.79 3.34
N ILE A 66 -11.74 -2.98 2.50
CA ILE A 66 -10.36 -2.98 2.95
C ILE A 66 -9.96 -1.59 3.45
N LEU A 67 -10.36 -0.53 2.72
CA LEU A 67 -10.09 0.85 3.12
C LEU A 67 -10.76 1.17 4.46
N GLU A 68 -12.02 0.77 4.65
CA GLU A 68 -12.73 0.98 5.92
C GLU A 68 -11.99 0.31 7.08
N ARG A 69 -11.56 -0.95 6.91
CA ARG A 69 -10.77 -1.66 7.94
C ARG A 69 -9.41 -1.03 8.20
N SER A 70 -8.84 -0.34 7.21
CA SER A 70 -7.53 0.33 7.35
C SER A 70 -7.56 1.50 8.33
N PHE A 71 -8.70 2.16 8.50
CA PHE A 71 -8.81 3.26 9.46
C PHE A 71 -8.56 2.81 10.90
N ALA A 72 -8.82 1.55 11.23
CA ALA A 72 -8.60 0.96 12.54
C ALA A 72 -7.21 0.31 12.71
N ALA A 73 -6.33 0.42 11.72
CA ALA A 73 -4.96 -0.10 11.82
C ALA A 73 -4.05 0.89 12.55
N ASP A 74 -3.10 0.37 13.31
CA ASP A 74 -2.04 1.15 13.99
C ASP A 74 -0.77 1.20 13.15
N CYS A 75 -0.56 0.17 12.30
CA CYS A 75 0.64 0.03 11.50
C CYS A 75 0.31 -0.52 10.11
N PHE A 76 1.00 0.00 9.10
CA PHE A 76 0.94 -0.50 7.74
C PHE A 76 2.29 -1.03 7.29
N VAL A 77 2.26 -2.15 6.58
CA VAL A 77 3.41 -2.65 5.83
C VAL A 77 3.00 -2.71 4.36
N VAL A 78 3.82 -2.16 3.49
CA VAL A 78 3.68 -2.30 2.05
C VAL A 78 4.87 -3.10 1.55
N ALA A 79 4.63 -4.25 0.93
CA ALA A 79 5.65 -5.16 0.44
C ALA A 79 5.48 -5.42 -1.05
N SER A 80 6.48 -5.08 -1.88
CA SER A 80 6.38 -5.23 -3.33
C SER A 80 7.70 -5.66 -3.97
N PRO A 81 7.63 -6.55 -4.97
CA PRO A 81 8.76 -6.69 -5.89
C PRO A 81 8.91 -5.40 -6.71
N MET A 82 10.12 -5.16 -7.19
CA MET A 82 10.43 -4.06 -8.10
C MET A 82 10.08 -4.44 -9.53
N TRP A 83 9.01 -3.82 -10.07
CA TRP A 83 8.61 -4.00 -11.45
C TRP A 83 8.69 -2.67 -12.21
N PHE A 84 9.47 -2.62 -13.27
CA PHE A 84 9.68 -1.36 -14.04
C PHE A 84 10.11 -0.18 -13.16
N GLY A 85 10.94 -0.44 -12.15
CA GLY A 85 11.38 0.60 -11.23
C GLY A 85 10.30 1.13 -10.28
N ASN A 86 9.22 0.38 -10.10
CA ASN A 86 8.13 0.76 -9.21
C ASN A 86 7.53 -0.46 -8.51
N VAL A 87 6.53 -0.24 -7.66
CA VAL A 87 5.71 -1.32 -7.10
C VAL A 87 4.98 -2.06 -8.23
N SER A 88 4.51 -3.27 -7.96
CA SER A 88 3.80 -4.06 -8.98
C SER A 88 2.57 -3.34 -9.54
N GLY A 89 2.25 -3.57 -10.81
CA GLY A 89 1.09 -2.96 -11.47
C GLY A 89 -0.23 -3.15 -10.71
N PRO A 90 -0.57 -4.37 -10.25
CA PRO A 90 -1.76 -4.58 -9.41
C PRO A 90 -1.76 -3.78 -8.11
N MET A 91 -0.60 -3.61 -7.45
CA MET A 91 -0.50 -2.77 -6.26
C MET A 91 -0.73 -1.30 -6.59
N MET A 92 -0.17 -0.80 -7.68
CA MET A 92 -0.41 0.56 -8.15
C MET A 92 -1.89 0.78 -8.49
N ALA A 93 -2.51 -0.17 -9.20
CA ALA A 93 -3.94 -0.11 -9.53
C ALA A 93 -4.80 -0.05 -8.27
N PHE A 94 -4.50 -0.90 -7.29
CA PHE A 94 -5.21 -0.95 -6.00
C PHE A 94 -5.08 0.38 -5.26
N PHE A 95 -3.87 0.89 -5.06
CA PHE A 95 -3.66 2.12 -4.31
C PHE A 95 -4.02 3.39 -5.07
N SER A 96 -4.18 3.35 -6.39
CA SER A 96 -4.75 4.49 -7.14
C SER A 96 -6.13 4.92 -6.63
N ARG A 97 -6.85 4.01 -5.98
CA ARG A 97 -8.16 4.25 -5.36
C ARG A 97 -8.08 5.10 -4.09
N LEU A 98 -6.90 5.31 -3.51
CA LEU A 98 -6.70 6.27 -2.40
C LEU A 98 -7.00 7.72 -2.81
N GLN A 99 -7.25 8.01 -4.09
CA GLN A 99 -7.80 9.29 -4.53
C GLN A 99 -9.10 9.68 -3.80
N THR A 100 -9.82 8.72 -3.24
CA THR A 100 -10.98 9.03 -2.38
C THR A 100 -10.58 9.76 -1.09
N ILE A 101 -9.39 9.47 -0.54
CA ILE A 101 -8.82 10.15 0.62
C ILE A 101 -8.38 11.56 0.22
N THR A 102 -7.60 11.69 -0.87
CA THR A 102 -7.22 13.01 -1.43
C THR A 102 -8.44 13.90 -1.62
N SER A 103 -9.53 13.34 -2.14
CA SER A 103 -10.77 14.08 -2.36
C SER A 103 -11.44 14.52 -1.05
N GLY A 104 -11.30 13.72 0.01
CA GLY A 104 -11.76 14.11 1.36
C GLY A 104 -11.01 15.33 1.89
N HIS A 105 -9.69 15.40 1.65
CA HIS A 105 -8.88 16.54 2.09
C HIS A 105 -9.10 17.80 1.24
N ILE A 106 -9.13 17.66 -0.09
CA ILE A 106 -9.07 18.80 -1.01
C ILE A 106 -10.45 19.35 -1.34
N TYR A 107 -11.39 18.49 -1.71
CA TYR A 107 -12.69 18.91 -2.25
C TYR A 107 -13.78 18.95 -1.18
N ARG A 108 -13.98 17.83 -0.46
CA ARG A 108 -15.04 17.72 0.53
C ARG A 108 -14.69 18.38 1.86
N LYS A 109 -13.39 18.39 2.21
CA LYS A 109 -12.86 18.91 3.48
C LYS A 109 -13.46 18.22 4.72
N ASP A 110 -13.79 16.92 4.55
CA ASP A 110 -14.35 16.06 5.59
C ASP A 110 -13.32 15.10 6.20
N MET A 111 -12.09 15.18 5.76
CA MET A 111 -10.95 14.40 6.27
C MET A 111 -9.78 15.32 6.66
N GLN A 112 -9.01 14.89 7.65
CA GLN A 112 -7.79 15.56 8.09
C GLN A 112 -6.70 14.53 8.30
N HIS A 113 -5.47 14.85 7.91
CA HIS A 113 -4.32 14.02 8.20
C HIS A 113 -4.00 14.02 9.69
N LYS A 114 -3.74 12.85 10.25
CA LYS A 114 -3.34 12.66 11.64
C LYS A 114 -1.89 12.23 11.78
N PHE A 115 -1.39 11.45 10.81
CA PHE A 115 -0.03 10.88 10.82
C PHE A 115 0.30 10.17 12.16
N ASP A 116 -0.66 9.45 12.70
CA ASP A 116 -0.58 8.76 13.98
C ASP A 116 -0.28 7.26 13.84
N LYS A 117 -0.05 6.79 12.61
CA LYS A 117 0.20 5.38 12.29
C LYS A 117 1.64 5.17 11.86
N ALA A 118 2.15 3.95 12.10
CA ALA A 118 3.46 3.54 11.66
C ALA A 118 3.42 2.96 10.24
N GLY A 119 4.47 3.17 9.45
CA GLY A 119 4.64 2.62 8.12
C GLY A 119 5.98 1.90 7.97
N VAL A 120 6.00 0.73 7.31
CA VAL A 120 7.22 0.03 6.90
C VAL A 120 7.10 -0.35 5.45
N PHE A 121 8.12 -0.04 4.66
CA PHE A 121 8.17 -0.42 3.26
C PHE A 121 9.19 -1.54 3.03
N LEU A 122 8.74 -2.64 2.43
CA LEU A 122 9.58 -3.77 2.04
C LEU A 122 9.65 -3.84 0.52
N MET A 123 10.82 -3.67 -0.05
CA MET A 123 11.03 -3.82 -1.48
C MET A 123 12.07 -4.89 -1.77
N CYS A 124 11.84 -5.64 -2.84
CA CYS A 124 12.67 -6.74 -3.28
C CYS A 124 12.87 -6.68 -4.79
N GLY A 125 14.09 -6.81 -5.24
CA GLY A 125 14.41 -6.84 -6.66
C GLY A 125 15.85 -6.48 -6.94
N GLU A 126 16.21 -6.50 -8.22
CA GLU A 126 17.52 -6.08 -8.71
C GLU A 126 17.46 -4.65 -9.23
N GLU A 127 18.32 -3.79 -8.71
CA GLU A 127 18.43 -2.42 -9.22
C GLU A 127 19.40 -2.38 -10.39
N LYS A 128 18.87 -2.34 -11.62
CA LYS A 128 19.67 -2.24 -12.86
C LYS A 128 19.98 -0.81 -13.26
N TRP A 129 19.17 0.13 -12.79
CA TRP A 129 19.25 1.55 -13.15
C TRP A 129 19.27 2.39 -11.88
N HIS A 130 20.14 3.38 -11.80
CA HIS A 130 20.13 4.33 -10.73
C HIS A 130 18.73 4.93 -10.53
N SER A 131 18.30 5.03 -9.30
CA SER A 131 17.02 5.61 -8.89
C SER A 131 15.78 4.70 -8.96
N MET A 132 15.86 3.43 -9.36
CA MET A 132 14.70 2.54 -9.31
C MET A 132 14.15 2.40 -7.88
N ALA A 133 15.03 2.12 -6.92
CA ALA A 133 14.64 2.06 -5.50
C ALA A 133 14.04 3.39 -5.03
N LYS A 134 14.64 4.52 -5.40
CA LYS A 134 14.13 5.86 -5.05
C LYS A 134 12.75 6.14 -5.63
N THR A 135 12.45 5.66 -6.82
CA THR A 135 11.11 5.78 -7.41
C THR A 135 10.09 4.98 -6.60
N MET A 136 10.44 3.76 -6.18
CA MET A 136 9.57 2.94 -5.32
C MET A 136 9.35 3.60 -3.96
N GLU A 137 10.39 4.16 -3.33
CA GLU A 137 10.28 4.92 -2.08
C GLU A 137 9.32 6.08 -2.22
N THR A 138 9.45 6.88 -3.29
CA THR A 138 8.54 8.01 -3.55
C THR A 138 7.09 7.53 -3.69
N THR A 139 6.87 6.42 -4.39
CA THR A 139 5.53 5.82 -4.50
C THR A 139 5.01 5.37 -3.13
N ALA A 140 5.86 4.75 -2.32
CA ALA A 140 5.50 4.34 -0.96
C ALA A 140 5.17 5.54 -0.08
N GLU A 141 5.92 6.64 -0.16
CA GLU A 141 5.63 7.89 0.55
C GLU A 141 4.20 8.39 0.24
N PHE A 142 3.78 8.37 -1.03
CA PHE A 142 2.41 8.72 -1.39
C PHE A 142 1.37 7.77 -0.79
N ILE A 143 1.62 6.46 -0.83
CA ILE A 143 0.72 5.46 -0.26
C ILE A 143 0.55 5.69 1.24
N PHE A 144 1.66 5.78 1.98
CA PHE A 144 1.65 5.94 3.43
C PHE A 144 1.02 7.27 3.85
N ASN A 145 1.29 8.37 3.14
CA ASN A 145 0.67 9.66 3.40
C ASN A 145 -0.87 9.57 3.32
N HIS A 146 -1.42 8.82 2.37
CA HIS A 146 -2.87 8.64 2.25
C HIS A 146 -3.45 7.67 3.29
N LEU A 147 -2.61 6.88 3.94
CA LEU A 147 -3.00 6.00 5.04
C LEU A 147 -2.77 6.63 6.42
N ASP A 148 -2.40 7.91 6.48
CA ASP A 148 -2.01 8.64 7.70
C ASP A 148 -0.85 8.00 8.47
N ALA A 149 0.10 7.39 7.74
CA ALA A 149 1.23 6.70 8.30
C ALA A 149 2.56 7.41 8.02
N LEU A 150 3.42 7.44 9.04
CA LEU A 150 4.81 7.87 8.90
C LEU A 150 5.67 6.65 8.59
N ILE A 151 6.49 6.73 7.54
CA ILE A 151 7.46 5.67 7.22
C ILE A 151 8.55 5.69 8.30
N LEU A 152 8.61 4.61 9.08
CA LEU A 152 9.63 4.41 10.11
C LEU A 152 10.89 3.77 9.52
N ASP A 153 10.71 2.88 8.54
CA ASP A 153 11.82 2.17 7.93
C ASP A 153 11.47 1.67 6.51
N THR A 154 12.52 1.51 5.71
CA THR A 154 12.46 0.94 4.38
C THR A 154 13.52 -0.15 4.26
N VAL A 155 13.09 -1.38 3.98
CA VAL A 155 13.97 -2.52 3.76
C VAL A 155 14.04 -2.83 2.27
N TYR A 156 15.24 -2.75 1.73
CA TYR A 156 15.51 -3.14 0.35
C TYR A 156 16.31 -4.43 0.33
N ALA A 157 15.66 -5.54 -0.02
CA ALA A 157 16.32 -6.80 -0.27
C ALA A 157 16.68 -6.89 -1.75
N GLN A 158 17.96 -6.79 -2.05
CA GLN A 158 18.48 -7.06 -3.38
C GLN A 158 18.37 -8.56 -3.65
N ALA A 159 17.67 -8.94 -4.72
CA ALA A 159 17.66 -10.33 -5.15
C ALA A 159 19.05 -10.66 -5.68
N VAL A 160 19.73 -11.58 -5.00
CA VAL A 160 20.95 -12.21 -5.48
C VAL A 160 20.52 -13.59 -5.97
N ASP A 161 20.65 -13.83 -7.26
CA ASP A 161 20.46 -15.17 -7.85
C ASP A 161 21.54 -16.14 -7.36
#